data_5d8521f614acd2b046c2cfccab4f3503
#
_entry.id   5d8521f614acd2b046c2cfccab4f3503
#
_cell.length_a   1.000
_cell.length_b   1.000
_cell.length_c   1.000
_cell.angle_alpha   90.00
_cell.angle_beta   90.00
_cell.angle_gamma   90.00
#
_symmetry.space_group_name_H-M   'P 1'
#
loop_
_entity.id
_entity.type
_entity.pdbx_description
1 polymer ?
#
loop_
_entity_poly.entity_id
_entity_poly.type
_entity_poly.pdbx_seq_one_letter_code
_entity_poly.pdbx_strand_id
1 'polypeptide(L)'
;MKVAVKLNSAETPKRQLALAKLALSGLMAALVTVATFMVQIPIPATNGYLNFGDILIFVSALLFGPIVGGLAGSIGSGLSDVIGGYGAFAPFTFVIKGAEGTIAGLISNRVSVRRDVLAVVFAGSEMVIGYFFAEFFPLSLGWGALGEVPFNILQIAVGAGIGIPVTLVLRKRLPQAWRK
;
A
#
# COMPACT_ATOMS: atom_id res chain seq x y z
N MET A 1 52.02 15.04 13.57
CA MET A 1 51.34 13.76 13.29
C MET A 1 49.88 14.07 12.98
N LYS A 2 49.55 14.21 11.66
CA LYS A 2 48.15 14.48 11.21
C LYS A 2 47.45 13.15 11.07
N VAL A 3 46.56 12.82 11.99
CA VAL A 3 45.66 11.68 11.84
C VAL A 3 44.60 12.06 10.81
N ALA A 4 44.80 11.60 9.57
CA ALA A 4 43.80 11.71 8.53
C ALA A 4 42.69 10.71 8.88
N VAL A 5 41.61 11.19 9.50
CA VAL A 5 40.35 10.46 9.57
C VAL A 5 39.85 10.29 8.14
N LYS A 6 40.11 9.12 7.57
CA LYS A 6 39.58 8.70 6.29
C LYS A 6 38.09 8.49 6.50
N LEU A 7 37.29 9.54 6.29
CA LEU A 7 35.84 9.41 6.12
C LEU A 7 35.61 8.55 4.88
N ASN A 8 35.35 7.27 5.11
CA ASN A 8 35.06 6.28 4.08
C ASN A 8 33.59 6.50 3.63
N SER A 9 33.35 7.55 2.87
CA SER A 9 32.03 8.00 2.44
C SER A 9 31.86 7.98 0.92
N ALA A 10 32.31 6.92 0.28
CA ALA A 10 31.79 6.61 -1.04
C ALA A 10 30.69 5.55 -0.89
N GLU A 11 29.57 5.93 -0.25
CA GLU A 11 28.35 5.17 -0.41
C GLU A 11 28.01 5.14 -1.89
N THR A 12 28.00 3.94 -2.48
CA THR A 12 27.68 3.83 -3.90
C THR A 12 26.26 4.41 -4.14
N PRO A 13 25.99 5.07 -5.28
CA PRO A 13 24.68 5.65 -5.59
C PRO A 13 23.54 4.63 -5.43
N LYS A 14 23.82 3.34 -5.62
CA LYS A 14 22.87 2.24 -5.39
C LYS A 14 22.49 2.09 -3.92
N ARG A 15 23.44 2.21 -2.99
CA ARG A 15 23.19 2.12 -1.55
C ARG A 15 22.36 3.30 -1.04
N GLN A 16 22.68 4.51 -1.51
CA GLN A 16 21.90 5.71 -1.18
C GLN A 16 20.45 5.59 -1.65
N LEU A 17 20.21 5.08 -2.86
CA LEU A 17 18.88 4.85 -3.38
C LEU A 17 18.12 3.77 -2.58
N ALA A 18 18.79 2.70 -2.17
CA ALA A 18 18.19 1.65 -1.34
C ALA A 18 17.77 2.20 0.04
N LEU A 19 18.63 2.98 0.69
CA LEU A 19 18.33 3.63 1.96
C LEU A 19 17.17 4.63 1.84
N ALA A 20 17.15 5.40 0.77
CA ALA A 20 16.05 6.33 0.49
C ALA A 20 14.71 5.59 0.29
N LYS A 21 14.71 4.47 -0.43
CA LYS A 21 13.50 3.64 -0.59
C LYS A 21 13.04 3.05 0.73
N LEU A 22 13.96 2.59 1.59
CA LEU A 22 13.62 2.05 2.90
C LEU A 22 13.03 3.13 3.81
N ALA A 23 13.65 4.31 3.88
CA ALA A 23 13.13 5.44 4.65
C ALA A 23 11.74 5.87 4.16
N LEU A 24 11.57 5.91 2.82
CA LEU A 24 10.29 6.25 2.21
C LEU A 24 9.22 5.18 2.49
N SER A 25 9.59 3.88 2.48
CA SER A 25 8.68 2.80 2.86
C SER A 25 8.18 2.95 4.29
N GLY A 26 9.06 3.29 5.23
CA GLY A 26 8.70 3.54 6.62
C GLY A 26 7.75 4.75 6.77
N LEU A 27 8.06 5.85 6.08
CA LEU A 27 7.20 7.03 6.07
C LEU A 27 5.81 6.72 5.48
N MET A 28 5.77 6.06 4.33
CA MET A 28 4.51 5.72 3.67
C MET A 28 3.72 4.69 4.48
N ALA A 29 4.37 3.72 5.13
CA ALA A 29 3.70 2.79 6.05
C ALA A 29 3.05 3.52 7.23
N ALA A 30 3.74 4.48 7.83
CA ALA A 30 3.17 5.30 8.90
C ALA A 30 1.95 6.10 8.42
N LEU A 31 2.02 6.69 7.23
CA LEU A 31 0.89 7.42 6.64
C LEU A 31 -0.28 6.50 6.32
N VAL A 32 -0.03 5.30 5.78
CA VAL A 32 -1.07 4.27 5.55
C VAL A 32 -1.70 3.85 6.88
N THR A 33 -0.90 3.60 7.93
CA THR A 33 -1.43 3.27 9.27
C THR A 33 -2.39 4.36 9.76
N VAL A 34 -1.98 5.62 9.69
CA VAL A 34 -2.81 6.74 10.14
C VAL A 34 -4.09 6.85 9.30
N ALA A 35 -4.00 6.80 7.98
CA ALA A 35 -5.16 6.92 7.10
C ALA A 35 -6.15 5.76 7.27
N THR A 36 -5.64 4.55 7.48
CA THR A 36 -6.45 3.36 7.74
C THR A 36 -7.12 3.45 9.12
N PHE A 37 -6.36 3.85 10.15
CA PHE A 37 -6.86 3.89 11.52
C PHE A 37 -7.86 5.03 11.78
N MET A 38 -7.63 6.21 11.19
CA MET A 38 -8.50 7.39 11.41
C MET A 38 -9.90 7.24 10.84
N VAL A 39 -10.06 6.43 9.80
CA VAL A 39 -11.36 6.23 9.14
C VAL A 39 -11.61 4.73 9.03
N GLN A 40 -12.31 4.21 10.02
CA GLN A 40 -12.76 2.82 10.08
C GLN A 40 -14.29 2.81 10.10
N ILE A 41 -14.90 2.43 8.98
CA ILE A 41 -16.36 2.30 8.88
C ILE A 41 -16.67 0.82 9.00
N PRO A 42 -17.18 0.34 10.16
CA PRO A 42 -17.41 -1.08 10.40
C PRO A 42 -18.40 -1.69 9.40
N ILE A 43 -18.13 -2.92 8.99
CA ILE A 43 -19.01 -3.74 8.14
C ILE A 43 -19.63 -4.82 9.03
N PRO A 44 -20.92 -4.69 9.39
CA PRO A 44 -21.56 -5.59 10.37
C PRO A 44 -21.58 -7.07 9.96
N ALA A 45 -21.49 -7.34 8.65
CA ALA A 45 -21.59 -8.70 8.11
C ALA A 45 -20.33 -9.56 8.40
N THR A 46 -19.16 -8.93 8.53
CA THR A 46 -17.87 -9.63 8.57
C THR A 46 -17.00 -9.26 9.78
N ASN A 47 -17.37 -8.23 10.53
CA ASN A 47 -16.54 -7.57 11.53
C ASN A 47 -15.25 -6.93 10.92
N GLY A 48 -15.21 -6.80 9.60
CA GLY A 48 -14.22 -6.00 8.89
C GLY A 48 -14.60 -4.52 8.86
N TYR A 49 -13.86 -3.71 8.13
CA TYR A 49 -14.12 -2.28 8.01
C TYR A 49 -13.63 -1.69 6.68
N LEU A 50 -14.35 -0.69 6.16
CA LEU A 50 -13.90 0.14 5.06
C LEU A 50 -12.99 1.26 5.58
N ASN A 51 -11.91 1.57 4.85
CA ASN A 51 -10.91 2.56 5.25
C ASN A 51 -10.34 3.33 4.04
N PHE A 52 -9.50 4.34 4.30
CA PHE A 52 -8.87 5.17 3.28
C PHE A 52 -7.38 4.88 3.05
N GLY A 53 -6.87 3.79 3.62
CA GLY A 53 -5.47 3.38 3.47
C GLY A 53 -5.07 3.15 2.02
N ASP A 54 -5.95 2.60 1.18
CA ASP A 54 -5.70 2.28 -0.22
C ASP A 54 -5.30 3.49 -1.06
N ILE A 55 -5.81 4.68 -0.73
CA ILE A 55 -5.37 5.93 -1.37
C ILE A 55 -3.85 6.06 -1.29
N LEU A 56 -3.30 5.85 -0.09
CA LEU A 56 -1.86 6.01 0.15
C LEU A 56 -1.06 4.80 -0.30
N ILE A 57 -1.63 3.60 -0.29
CA ILE A 57 -1.00 2.40 -0.88
C ILE A 57 -0.81 2.63 -2.37
N PHE A 58 -1.85 3.04 -3.10
CA PHE A 58 -1.75 3.33 -4.53
C PHE A 58 -0.81 4.50 -4.81
N VAL A 59 -0.89 5.60 -4.07
CA VAL A 59 0.07 6.71 -4.21
C VAL A 59 1.50 6.22 -4.03
N SER A 60 1.76 5.41 -3.01
CA SER A 60 3.09 4.84 -2.73
C SER A 60 3.59 3.97 -3.88
N ALA A 61 2.74 3.06 -4.35
CA ALA A 61 3.06 2.11 -5.42
C ALA A 61 3.29 2.82 -6.76
N LEU A 62 2.37 3.71 -7.13
CA LEU A 62 2.40 4.40 -8.42
C LEU A 62 3.51 5.46 -8.53
N LEU A 63 3.98 6.03 -7.40
CA LEU A 63 5.09 6.98 -7.39
C LEU A 63 6.44 6.30 -7.23
N PHE A 64 6.55 5.38 -6.29
CA PHE A 64 7.83 4.88 -5.79
C PHE A 64 8.10 3.42 -6.15
N GLY A 65 7.09 2.73 -6.70
CA GLY A 65 7.21 1.36 -7.21
C GLY A 65 6.89 0.27 -6.19
N PRO A 66 7.12 -1.01 -6.58
CA PRO A 66 6.58 -2.17 -5.89
C PRO A 66 7.10 -2.35 -4.46
N ILE A 67 8.37 -2.04 -4.21
CA ILE A 67 8.95 -2.22 -2.87
C ILE A 67 8.31 -1.25 -1.88
N VAL A 68 8.21 0.03 -2.25
CA VAL A 68 7.63 1.04 -1.36
C VAL A 68 6.13 0.81 -1.18
N GLY A 69 5.42 0.54 -2.28
CA GLY A 69 3.98 0.22 -2.24
C GLY A 69 3.67 -1.02 -1.41
N GLY A 70 4.42 -2.09 -1.62
CA GLY A 70 4.24 -3.35 -0.89
C GLY A 70 4.52 -3.21 0.60
N LEU A 71 5.64 -2.59 0.98
CA LEU A 71 5.97 -2.35 2.39
C LEU A 71 5.00 -1.36 3.07
N ALA A 72 4.58 -0.31 2.36
CA ALA A 72 3.59 0.62 2.87
C ALA A 72 2.24 -0.07 3.13
N GLY A 73 1.78 -0.88 2.19
CA GLY A 73 0.54 -1.64 2.32
C GLY A 73 0.61 -2.68 3.44
N SER A 74 1.61 -3.57 3.40
CA SER A 74 1.74 -4.65 4.38
C SER A 74 1.89 -4.14 5.81
N ILE A 75 2.91 -3.33 6.05
CA ILE A 75 3.23 -2.84 7.40
C ILE A 75 2.18 -1.83 7.87
N GLY A 76 1.80 -0.90 6.99
CA GLY A 76 0.87 0.17 7.36
C GLY A 76 -0.52 -0.33 7.70
N SER A 77 -1.12 -1.17 6.85
CA SER A 77 -2.45 -1.71 7.10
C SER A 77 -2.45 -2.77 8.20
N GLY A 78 -1.46 -3.69 8.20
CA GLY A 78 -1.35 -4.70 9.25
C GLY A 78 -1.16 -4.09 10.65
N LEU A 79 -0.37 -3.02 10.77
CA LEU A 79 -0.20 -2.30 12.03
C LEU A 79 -1.49 -1.60 12.45
N SER A 80 -2.23 -1.02 11.50
CA SER A 80 -3.54 -0.41 11.76
C SER A 80 -4.53 -1.42 12.34
N ASP A 81 -4.57 -2.64 11.82
CA ASP A 81 -5.43 -3.70 12.32
C ASP A 81 -5.08 -4.09 13.78
N VAL A 82 -3.77 -4.23 14.06
CA VAL A 82 -3.32 -4.54 15.43
C VAL A 82 -3.74 -3.45 16.40
N ILE A 83 -3.51 -2.18 16.06
CA ILE A 83 -3.85 -1.02 16.90
C ILE A 83 -5.36 -0.84 17.01
N GLY A 84 -6.09 -1.07 15.93
CA GLY A 84 -7.55 -0.90 15.83
C GLY A 84 -8.37 -2.01 16.48
N GLY A 85 -7.73 -3.08 16.98
CA GLY A 85 -8.44 -4.22 17.59
C GLY A 85 -8.88 -5.30 16.60
N TYR A 86 -8.46 -5.20 15.34
CA TYR A 86 -8.73 -6.19 14.27
C TYR A 86 -7.60 -7.22 14.13
N GLY A 87 -6.98 -7.62 15.24
CA GLY A 87 -5.79 -8.47 15.26
C GLY A 87 -5.96 -9.81 14.53
N ALA A 88 -7.19 -10.36 14.45
CA ALA A 88 -7.46 -11.56 13.67
C ALA A 88 -7.29 -11.37 12.16
N PHE A 89 -7.53 -10.17 11.66
CA PHE A 89 -7.32 -9.80 10.24
C PHE A 89 -5.87 -9.47 9.94
N ALA A 90 -5.12 -8.93 10.90
CA ALA A 90 -3.79 -8.38 10.69
C ALA A 90 -2.81 -9.25 9.88
N PRO A 91 -2.69 -10.58 10.08
CA PRO A 91 -1.81 -11.43 9.27
C PRO A 91 -2.24 -11.49 7.80
N PHE A 92 -3.53 -11.54 7.54
CA PHE A 92 -4.09 -11.59 6.18
C PHE A 92 -3.96 -10.24 5.51
N THR A 93 -4.31 -9.17 6.20
CA THR A 93 -4.13 -7.78 5.76
C THR A 93 -2.68 -7.50 5.39
N PHE A 94 -1.72 -7.94 6.21
CA PHE A 94 -0.30 -7.80 5.91
C PHE A 94 0.06 -8.40 4.54
N VAL A 95 -0.42 -9.60 4.24
CA VAL A 95 -0.12 -10.28 2.98
C VAL A 95 -0.89 -9.65 1.81
N ILE A 96 -2.19 -9.47 1.96
CA ILE A 96 -3.08 -8.95 0.91
C ILE A 96 -2.69 -7.53 0.53
N LYS A 97 -2.58 -6.62 1.49
CA LYS A 97 -2.21 -5.21 1.24
C LYS A 97 -0.77 -5.03 0.77
N GLY A 98 0.11 -5.96 1.17
CA GLY A 98 1.47 -6.06 0.63
C GLY A 98 1.47 -6.49 -0.84
N ALA A 99 0.67 -7.48 -1.20
CA ALA A 99 0.51 -7.93 -2.59
C ALA A 99 -0.14 -6.84 -3.43
N GLU A 100 -1.21 -6.19 -2.95
CA GLU A 100 -1.88 -5.06 -3.61
C GLU A 100 -0.88 -3.95 -3.98
N GLY A 101 -0.13 -3.44 -3.01
CA GLY A 101 0.86 -2.38 -3.25
C GLY A 101 1.99 -2.83 -4.18
N THR A 102 2.43 -4.09 -4.08
CA THR A 102 3.46 -4.67 -4.95
C THR A 102 2.97 -4.79 -6.39
N ILE A 103 1.78 -5.36 -6.61
CA ILE A 103 1.17 -5.54 -7.94
C ILE A 103 0.95 -4.17 -8.60
N ALA A 104 0.38 -3.22 -7.87
CA ALA A 104 0.19 -1.86 -8.38
C ALA A 104 1.50 -1.23 -8.84
N GLY A 105 2.54 -1.36 -8.03
CA GLY A 105 3.87 -0.83 -8.34
C GLY A 105 4.60 -1.55 -9.49
N LEU A 106 4.34 -2.83 -9.71
CA LEU A 106 4.91 -3.61 -10.82
C LEU A 106 4.26 -3.28 -12.16
N ILE A 107 2.93 -3.11 -12.18
CA ILE A 107 2.18 -2.84 -13.41
C ILE A 107 2.34 -1.39 -13.85
N SER A 108 2.37 -0.43 -12.91
CA SER A 108 2.61 0.97 -13.20
C SER A 108 4.00 1.18 -13.80
N ASN A 109 4.06 1.96 -14.88
CA ASN A 109 5.34 2.43 -15.43
C ASN A 109 5.70 3.84 -14.98
N ARG A 110 4.94 4.42 -14.08
CA ARG A 110 5.12 5.77 -13.53
C ARG A 110 5.08 6.90 -14.57
N VAL A 111 4.55 6.63 -15.74
CA VAL A 111 4.43 7.58 -16.86
C VAL A 111 3.01 7.64 -17.39
N SER A 112 2.40 6.50 -17.66
CA SER A 112 1.11 6.40 -18.36
C SER A 112 -0.05 6.23 -17.39
N VAL A 113 -1.03 7.11 -17.46
CA VAL A 113 -2.28 7.02 -16.68
C VAL A 113 -3.03 5.72 -16.98
N ARG A 114 -3.02 5.24 -18.24
CA ARG A 114 -3.66 3.96 -18.59
C ARG A 114 -3.06 2.79 -17.82
N ARG A 115 -1.73 2.78 -17.65
CA ARG A 115 -1.05 1.75 -16.85
C ARG A 115 -1.31 1.90 -15.37
N ASP A 116 -1.47 3.12 -14.87
CA ASP A 116 -1.85 3.35 -13.48
C ASP A 116 -3.26 2.83 -13.20
N VAL A 117 -4.21 3.06 -14.11
CA VAL A 117 -5.58 2.50 -14.01
C VAL A 117 -5.54 0.97 -14.03
N LEU A 118 -4.83 0.36 -14.99
CA LEU A 118 -4.67 -1.10 -15.03
C LEU A 118 -4.02 -1.64 -13.76
N ALA A 119 -2.99 -0.95 -13.24
CA ALA A 119 -2.31 -1.32 -12.02
C ALA A 119 -3.27 -1.39 -10.82
N VAL A 120 -4.11 -0.37 -10.66
CA VAL A 120 -5.10 -0.32 -9.58
C VAL A 120 -6.20 -1.36 -9.76
N VAL A 121 -6.67 -1.59 -10.99
CA VAL A 121 -7.69 -2.62 -11.26
C VAL A 121 -7.18 -4.02 -10.90
N PHE A 122 -5.98 -4.39 -11.35
CA PHE A 122 -5.42 -5.70 -11.03
C PHE A 122 -5.09 -5.87 -9.56
N ALA A 123 -4.47 -4.85 -8.95
CA ALA A 123 -4.14 -4.87 -7.53
C ALA A 123 -5.38 -4.91 -6.64
N GLY A 124 -6.39 -4.10 -6.96
CA GLY A 124 -7.65 -4.10 -6.23
C GLY A 124 -8.44 -5.40 -6.41
N SER A 125 -8.40 -6.01 -7.60
CA SER A 125 -9.03 -7.32 -7.81
C SER A 125 -8.37 -8.39 -6.93
N GLU A 126 -7.05 -8.38 -6.82
CA GLU A 126 -6.31 -9.26 -5.90
C GLU A 126 -6.76 -9.03 -4.45
N MET A 127 -6.87 -7.78 -4.02
CA MET A 127 -7.32 -7.43 -2.68
C MET A 127 -8.73 -7.98 -2.39
N VAL A 128 -9.70 -7.76 -3.28
CA VAL A 128 -11.08 -8.29 -3.11
C VAL A 128 -11.09 -9.81 -2.99
N ILE A 129 -10.35 -10.48 -3.87
CA ILE A 129 -10.26 -11.94 -3.89
C ILE A 129 -9.54 -12.43 -2.62
N GLY A 130 -8.46 -11.78 -2.24
CA GLY A 130 -7.66 -12.12 -1.07
C GLY A 130 -8.46 -12.06 0.23
N TYR A 131 -9.19 -10.96 0.45
CA TYR A 131 -10.05 -10.84 1.63
C TYR A 131 -11.20 -11.84 1.60
N PHE A 132 -11.87 -12.00 0.45
CA PHE A 132 -12.91 -13.02 0.34
C PHE A 132 -12.42 -14.40 0.78
N PHE A 133 -11.27 -14.86 0.33
CA PHE A 133 -10.72 -16.15 0.72
C PHE A 133 -10.25 -16.19 2.19
N ALA A 134 -9.65 -15.10 2.69
CA ALA A 134 -9.25 -15.01 4.08
C ALA A 134 -10.44 -15.09 5.04
N GLU A 135 -11.52 -14.44 4.69
CA GLU A 135 -12.77 -14.46 5.48
C GLU A 135 -13.51 -15.79 5.34
N PHE A 136 -13.57 -16.33 4.12
CA PHE A 136 -14.31 -17.55 3.86
C PHE A 136 -13.72 -18.76 4.60
N PHE A 137 -12.40 -18.95 4.58
CA PHE A 137 -11.74 -20.13 5.12
C PHE A 137 -11.14 -19.90 6.52
N PRO A 138 -10.03 -19.19 6.71
CA PRO A 138 -9.37 -19.12 8.01
C PRO A 138 -10.16 -18.32 9.05
N LEU A 139 -10.90 -17.28 8.66
CA LEU A 139 -11.76 -16.52 9.57
C LEU A 139 -13.15 -17.16 9.74
N SER A 140 -13.40 -18.25 9.02
CA SER A 140 -14.60 -19.10 9.18
C SER A 140 -15.95 -18.40 8.98
N LEU A 141 -15.98 -17.30 8.20
CA LEU A 141 -17.21 -16.58 7.88
C LEU A 141 -18.04 -17.27 6.78
N GLY A 142 -17.42 -18.20 6.02
CA GLY A 142 -18.09 -18.90 4.92
C GLY A 142 -18.71 -17.90 3.92
N TRP A 143 -19.95 -18.13 3.50
CA TRP A 143 -20.65 -17.26 2.55
C TRP A 143 -20.94 -15.86 3.08
N GLY A 144 -20.79 -15.60 4.39
CA GLY A 144 -20.84 -14.25 4.98
C GLY A 144 -19.78 -13.30 4.41
N ALA A 145 -18.64 -13.84 3.94
CA ALA A 145 -17.58 -13.08 3.28
C ALA A 145 -18.07 -12.31 2.03
N LEU A 146 -19.13 -12.76 1.36
CA LEU A 146 -19.74 -12.00 0.25
C LEU A 146 -20.27 -10.64 0.68
N GLY A 147 -20.60 -10.46 1.95
CA GLY A 147 -21.07 -9.19 2.49
C GLY A 147 -20.02 -8.08 2.45
N GLU A 148 -18.72 -8.42 2.42
CA GLU A 148 -17.63 -7.45 2.37
C GLU A 148 -17.23 -7.07 0.95
N VAL A 149 -17.47 -7.93 -0.03
CA VAL A 149 -17.07 -7.71 -1.42
C VAL A 149 -17.51 -6.35 -1.98
N PRO A 150 -18.76 -5.87 -1.82
CA PRO A 150 -19.16 -4.55 -2.29
C PRO A 150 -18.38 -3.40 -1.63
N PHE A 151 -18.05 -3.53 -0.35
CA PHE A 151 -17.30 -2.52 0.39
C PHE A 151 -15.83 -2.48 -0.05
N ASN A 152 -15.23 -3.63 -0.30
CA ASN A 152 -13.88 -3.73 -0.86
C ASN A 152 -13.81 -3.13 -2.27
N ILE A 153 -14.82 -3.35 -3.12
CA ILE A 153 -14.92 -2.70 -4.43
C ILE A 153 -15.04 -1.19 -4.29
N LEU A 154 -15.88 -0.72 -3.37
CA LEU A 154 -16.00 0.73 -3.08
C LEU A 154 -14.68 1.32 -2.59
N GLN A 155 -13.96 0.61 -1.73
CA GLN A 155 -12.66 1.02 -1.21
C GLN A 155 -11.64 1.21 -2.34
N ILE A 156 -11.57 0.27 -3.30
CA ILE A 156 -10.74 0.40 -4.49
C ILE A 156 -11.17 1.60 -5.33
N ALA A 157 -12.46 1.78 -5.55
CA ALA A 157 -12.96 2.90 -6.34
C ALA A 157 -12.59 4.26 -5.74
N VAL A 158 -12.70 4.41 -4.43
CA VAL A 158 -12.26 5.61 -3.69
C VAL A 158 -10.74 5.75 -3.75
N GLY A 159 -10.01 4.66 -3.49
CA GLY A 159 -8.54 4.61 -3.56
C GLY A 159 -8.01 5.03 -4.93
N ALA A 160 -8.63 4.53 -6.01
CA ALA A 160 -8.31 4.91 -7.39
C ALA A 160 -8.70 6.35 -7.70
N GLY A 161 -9.93 6.73 -7.34
CA GLY A 161 -10.50 8.05 -7.66
C GLY A 161 -9.73 9.21 -7.02
N ILE A 162 -9.09 8.98 -5.88
CA ILE A 162 -8.27 9.98 -5.18
C ILE A 162 -6.78 9.71 -5.43
N GLY A 163 -6.32 8.46 -5.32
CA GLY A 163 -4.92 8.11 -5.38
C GLY A 163 -4.29 8.38 -6.75
N ILE A 164 -4.99 8.10 -7.87
CA ILE A 164 -4.46 8.38 -9.21
C ILE A 164 -4.29 9.89 -9.44
N PRO A 165 -5.29 10.78 -9.24
CA PRO A 165 -5.11 12.22 -9.38
C PRO A 165 -4.00 12.78 -8.49
N VAL A 166 -3.94 12.39 -7.22
CA VAL A 166 -2.87 12.79 -6.30
C VAL A 166 -1.50 12.38 -6.85
N THR A 167 -1.38 11.13 -7.32
CA THR A 167 -0.16 10.63 -7.95
C THR A 167 0.25 11.49 -9.15
N LEU A 168 -0.68 11.85 -10.03
CA LEU A 168 -0.39 12.65 -11.22
C LEU A 168 0.13 14.05 -10.87
N VAL A 169 -0.43 14.67 -9.84
CA VAL A 169 0.02 15.99 -9.35
C VAL A 169 1.42 15.88 -8.74
N LEU A 170 1.64 14.91 -7.86
CA LEU A 170 2.91 14.73 -7.17
C LEU A 170 4.02 14.30 -8.13
N ARG A 171 3.71 13.47 -9.14
CA ARG A 171 4.66 13.02 -10.16
C ARG A 171 5.33 14.19 -10.90
N LYS A 172 4.61 15.30 -11.10
CA LYS A 172 5.18 16.51 -11.72
C LYS A 172 6.22 17.22 -10.86
N ARG A 173 6.17 17.00 -9.53
CA ARG A 173 7.07 17.62 -8.55
C ARG A 173 8.28 16.75 -8.20
N LEU A 174 8.23 15.44 -8.50
CA LEU A 174 9.32 14.53 -8.17
C LEU A 174 10.54 14.74 -9.06
N PRO A 175 11.76 14.58 -8.49
CA PRO A 175 13.01 14.55 -9.26
C PRO A 175 12.99 13.44 -10.32
N GLN A 176 13.72 13.64 -11.43
CA GLN A 176 13.76 12.67 -12.54
C GLN A 176 14.23 11.27 -12.12
N ALA A 177 15.07 11.16 -11.09
CA ALA A 177 15.56 9.90 -10.56
C ALA A 177 14.43 8.95 -10.03
N TRP A 178 13.29 9.51 -9.66
CA TRP A 178 12.12 8.77 -9.18
C TRP A 178 11.07 8.49 -10.25
N ARG A 179 11.26 9.05 -11.44
CA ARG A 179 10.31 8.91 -12.57
C ARG A 179 10.64 7.73 -13.49
N LYS A 180 11.78 7.03 -13.23
CA LYS A 180 12.27 5.90 -14.03
C LYS A 180 12.01 4.56 -13.35
#